data_175a97bdd7e1a4d65a0a48db53cd5dbd
#
_entry.id   175a97bdd7e1a4d65a0a48db53cd5dbd
#
_cell.length_a   1.000
_cell.length_b   1.000
_cell.length_c   1.000
_cell.angle_alpha   90.00
_cell.angle_beta   90.00
_cell.angle_gamma   90.00
#
_symmetry.space_group_name_H-M   'P 1'
#
loop_
_entity.id
_entity.type
_entity.pdbx_description
1 polymer ?
#
loop_
_entity_poly.entity_id
_entity_poly.type
_entity_poly.pdbx_seq_one_letter_code
_entity_poly.pdbx_strand_id
1 'polypeptide(L)'
;MGQLERDLARHTVVAVDTAPLIYLWERHARYFPLSEALFRHLGEPNVQGITTVITLIEACVYPQRQGRLDLVAAYQRSLQQSRRLRMLSIDAPAARRAVVLRAQYGIHVPDALQIGAALETGATAFVTNDRRLSGVQEIAVVVFDDYLP
;
A
#
# COMPACT_ATOMS: atom_id res chain seq x y z
N MET A 1 0.47 1.52 22.78
CA MET A 1 0.81 0.93 21.45
C MET A 1 -0.22 -0.13 21.11
N GLY A 2 -0.89 0.05 19.98
CA GLY A 2 -1.90 -0.88 19.50
C GLY A 2 -1.31 -2.15 18.88
N GLN A 3 -2.18 -3.11 18.54
CA GLN A 3 -1.73 -4.36 17.92
C GLN A 3 -1.08 -4.12 16.54
N LEU A 4 -1.67 -3.24 15.72
CA LEU A 4 -1.11 -2.88 14.42
C LEU A 4 0.34 -2.37 14.55
N GLU A 5 0.59 -1.49 15.49
CA GLU A 5 1.92 -0.91 15.70
C GLU A 5 2.93 -1.98 16.12
N ARG A 6 2.52 -2.92 16.97
CA ARG A 6 3.39 -4.05 17.37
C ARG A 6 3.72 -4.96 16.18
N ASP A 7 2.75 -5.21 15.32
CA ASP A 7 2.97 -6.07 14.15
C ASP A 7 3.84 -5.36 13.11
N LEU A 8 3.59 -4.07 12.85
CA LEU A 8 4.41 -3.27 11.94
C LEU A 8 5.86 -3.13 12.41
N ALA A 9 6.09 -3.06 13.72
CA ALA A 9 7.44 -2.91 14.29
C ALA A 9 8.41 -4.03 13.90
N ARG A 10 7.90 -5.15 13.40
CA ARG A 10 8.70 -6.29 12.90
C ARG A 10 9.23 -6.06 11.48
N HIS A 11 8.81 -4.99 10.81
CA HIS A 11 9.07 -4.76 9.39
C HIS A 11 9.74 -3.41 9.17
N THR A 12 10.81 -3.40 8.39
CA THR A 12 11.56 -2.19 8.03
C THR A 12 11.35 -1.76 6.58
N VAL A 13 10.85 -2.65 5.72
CA VAL A 13 10.42 -2.31 4.36
C VAL A 13 8.96 -2.73 4.22
N VAL A 14 8.07 -1.77 4.13
CA VAL A 14 6.62 -1.95 4.19
C VAL A 14 5.99 -1.41 2.92
N ALA A 15 5.31 -2.27 2.19
CA ALA A 15 4.52 -1.86 1.02
C ALA A 15 3.11 -1.49 1.45
N VAL A 16 2.56 -0.47 0.81
CA VAL A 16 1.24 0.08 1.14
C VAL A 16 0.36 0.07 -0.11
N ASP A 17 -0.80 -0.57 0.01
CA ASP A 17 -1.85 -0.58 -1.01
C ASP A 17 -2.54 0.80 -1.08
N THR A 18 -3.41 0.97 -2.06
CA THR A 18 -4.11 2.24 -2.29
C THR A 18 -5.04 2.62 -1.15
N ALA A 19 -5.83 1.68 -0.62
CA ALA A 19 -6.87 1.99 0.37
C ALA A 19 -6.33 2.66 1.64
N PRO A 20 -5.25 2.19 2.29
CA PRO A 20 -4.69 2.87 3.45
C PRO A 20 -4.28 4.33 3.19
N LEU A 21 -3.83 4.63 1.98
CA LEU A 21 -3.47 6.00 1.59
C LEU A 21 -4.71 6.88 1.44
N ILE A 22 -5.74 6.37 0.79
CA ILE A 22 -7.02 7.09 0.64
C ILE A 22 -7.62 7.36 2.01
N TYR A 23 -7.61 6.38 2.91
CA TYR A 23 -8.14 6.56 4.28
C TYR A 23 -7.41 7.69 5.03
N LEU A 24 -6.11 7.82 4.82
CA LEU A 24 -5.32 8.90 5.42
C LEU A 24 -5.71 10.25 4.81
N TRP A 25 -5.70 10.36 3.48
CA TRP A 25 -5.91 11.62 2.78
C TRP A 25 -7.33 12.16 2.97
N GLU A 26 -8.32 11.27 2.97
CA GLU A 26 -9.73 11.62 3.13
C GLU A 26 -10.19 11.66 4.60
N ARG A 27 -9.31 11.35 5.54
CA ARG A 27 -9.63 11.24 6.97
C ARG A 27 -10.83 10.33 7.21
N HIS A 28 -10.77 9.12 6.66
CA HIS A 28 -11.87 8.15 6.74
C HIS A 28 -12.27 7.89 8.19
N ALA A 29 -13.56 8.04 8.50
CA ALA A 29 -14.07 8.02 9.89
C ALA A 29 -13.62 6.77 10.67
N ARG A 30 -13.54 5.61 10.01
CA ARG A 30 -13.24 4.32 10.66
C ARG A 30 -11.76 3.96 10.61
N TYR A 31 -11.10 4.20 9.48
CA TYR A 31 -9.74 3.69 9.22
C TYR A 31 -8.65 4.73 9.38
N PHE A 32 -8.98 6.01 9.52
CA PHE A 32 -7.96 7.05 9.67
C PHE A 32 -6.97 6.77 10.80
N PRO A 33 -7.39 6.33 12.00
CA PRO A 33 -6.43 6.04 13.08
C PRO A 33 -5.42 4.95 12.73
N LEU A 34 -5.85 3.93 11.96
CA LEU A 34 -4.95 2.86 11.50
C LEU A 34 -3.96 3.39 10.45
N SER A 35 -4.43 4.20 9.50
CA SER A 35 -3.56 4.84 8.51
C SER A 35 -2.56 5.79 9.18
N GLU A 36 -3.00 6.53 10.19
CA GLU A 36 -2.12 7.42 10.95
C GLU A 36 -1.03 6.64 11.69
N ALA A 37 -1.38 5.52 12.33
CA ALA A 37 -0.42 4.64 12.97
C ALA A 37 0.59 4.04 11.98
N LEU A 38 0.10 3.60 10.81
CA LEU A 38 0.96 3.14 9.72
C LEU A 38 1.97 4.23 9.31
N PHE A 39 1.50 5.43 9.03
CA PHE A 39 2.36 6.52 8.58
C PHE A 39 3.32 7.02 9.66
N ARG A 40 2.97 6.86 10.92
CA ARG A 40 3.90 7.10 12.03
C ARG A 40 5.04 6.10 11.99
N HIS A 41 4.75 4.82 11.77
CA HIS A 41 5.77 3.78 11.61
C HIS A 41 6.67 4.04 10.40
N LEU A 42 6.09 4.43 9.26
CA LEU A 42 6.87 4.76 8.05
C LEU A 42 7.79 5.97 8.24
N GLY A 43 7.56 6.79 9.26
CA GLY A 43 8.42 7.92 9.62
C GLY A 43 9.56 7.57 10.58
N GLU A 44 9.62 6.34 11.07
CA GLU A 44 10.67 5.89 11.97
C GLU A 44 12.02 5.78 11.25
N PRO A 45 13.16 6.02 11.94
CA PRO A 45 14.47 5.80 11.35
C PRO A 45 14.62 4.37 10.85
N ASN A 46 15.24 4.21 9.68
CA ASN A 46 15.52 2.92 9.05
C ASN A 46 14.26 2.15 8.56
N VAL A 47 13.09 2.77 8.57
CA VAL A 47 11.89 2.20 7.96
C VAL A 47 11.65 2.82 6.59
N GLN A 48 11.38 2.00 5.60
CA GLN A 48 11.09 2.42 4.24
C GLN A 48 9.65 2.01 3.87
N GLY A 49 8.81 3.00 3.57
CA GLY A 49 7.50 2.77 2.97
C GLY A 49 7.58 2.78 1.45
N ILE A 50 6.89 1.87 0.80
CA ILE A 50 6.82 1.80 -0.66
C ILE A 50 5.37 1.62 -1.12
N THR A 51 5.06 2.17 -2.28
CA THR A 51 3.87 1.91 -3.05
C THR A 51 4.24 1.86 -4.53
N THR A 52 3.29 1.77 -5.45
CA THR A 52 3.58 1.70 -6.88
C THR A 52 2.77 2.70 -7.68
N VAL A 53 3.09 2.83 -8.96
CA VAL A 53 2.32 3.63 -9.93
C VAL A 53 0.86 3.14 -10.07
N ILE A 54 0.55 1.90 -9.68
CA ILE A 54 -0.83 1.40 -9.63
C ILE A 54 -1.65 2.26 -8.66
N THR A 55 -1.11 2.60 -7.50
CA THR A 55 -1.77 3.48 -6.53
C THR A 55 -2.07 4.87 -7.12
N LEU A 56 -1.18 5.41 -7.93
CA LEU A 56 -1.44 6.67 -8.63
C LEU A 56 -2.71 6.58 -9.50
N ILE A 57 -2.85 5.50 -10.25
CA ILE A 57 -4.02 5.28 -11.11
C ILE A 57 -5.27 5.11 -10.25
N GLU A 58 -5.23 4.21 -9.29
CA GLU A 58 -6.39 3.86 -8.45
C GLU A 58 -6.88 5.04 -7.61
N ALA A 59 -5.97 5.84 -7.08
CA ALA A 59 -6.32 7.01 -6.29
C ALA A 59 -6.87 8.16 -7.12
N CYS A 60 -6.38 8.33 -8.37
CA CYS A 60 -6.68 9.51 -9.18
C CYS A 60 -7.81 9.32 -10.18
N VAL A 61 -8.18 8.08 -10.53
CA VAL A 61 -9.17 7.82 -11.59
C VAL A 61 -10.55 8.39 -11.24
N TYR A 62 -11.02 8.23 -10.01
CA TYR A 62 -12.33 8.71 -9.61
C TYR A 62 -12.39 10.25 -9.53
N PRO A 63 -11.47 10.96 -8.85
CA PRO A 63 -11.41 12.41 -8.93
C PRO A 63 -11.30 12.94 -10.37
N GLN A 64 -10.53 12.27 -11.22
CA GLN A 64 -10.39 12.65 -12.64
C GLN A 64 -11.74 12.57 -13.37
N ARG A 65 -12.50 11.50 -13.15
CA ARG A 65 -13.85 11.35 -13.73
C ARG A 65 -14.82 12.43 -13.26
N GLN A 66 -14.66 12.91 -12.04
CA GLN A 66 -15.49 13.97 -11.47
C GLN A 66 -15.03 15.39 -11.87
N GLY A 67 -13.95 15.53 -12.65
CA GLY A 67 -13.36 16.81 -12.97
C GLY A 67 -12.67 17.51 -11.79
N ARG A 68 -12.41 16.79 -10.69
CA ARG A 68 -11.73 17.31 -9.51
C ARG A 68 -10.22 17.31 -9.71
N LEU A 69 -9.74 18.14 -10.63
CA LEU A 69 -8.31 18.23 -10.97
C LEU A 69 -7.47 18.74 -9.79
N ASP A 70 -8.07 19.47 -8.87
CA ASP A 70 -7.45 19.88 -7.61
C ASP A 70 -7.06 18.68 -6.73
N LEU A 71 -7.95 17.68 -6.60
CA LEU A 71 -7.68 16.46 -5.86
C LEU A 71 -6.67 15.57 -6.59
N VAL A 72 -6.77 15.44 -7.90
CA VAL A 72 -5.78 14.70 -8.70
C VAL A 72 -4.39 15.26 -8.45
N ALA A 73 -4.22 16.58 -8.55
CA ALA A 73 -2.94 17.23 -8.29
C ALA A 73 -2.46 17.03 -6.85
N ALA A 74 -3.37 17.10 -5.87
CA ALA A 74 -3.02 16.91 -4.46
C ALA A 74 -2.55 15.47 -4.19
N TYR A 75 -3.22 14.46 -4.73
CA TYR A 75 -2.83 13.06 -4.56
C TYR A 75 -1.51 12.75 -5.26
N GLN A 76 -1.30 13.28 -6.47
CA GLN A 76 -0.03 13.15 -7.18
C GLN A 76 1.12 13.76 -6.38
N ARG A 77 0.95 14.95 -5.82
CA ARG A 77 1.97 15.57 -4.98
C ARG A 77 2.27 14.75 -3.73
N SER A 78 1.24 14.22 -3.07
CA SER A 78 1.41 13.38 -1.89
C SER A 78 2.23 12.13 -2.19
N LEU A 79 2.02 11.51 -3.35
CA LEU A 79 2.78 10.32 -3.77
C LEU A 79 4.22 10.66 -4.17
N GLN A 80 4.43 11.78 -4.87
CA GLN A 80 5.74 12.13 -5.42
C GLN A 80 6.67 12.80 -4.41
N GLN A 81 6.11 13.52 -3.43
CA GLN A 81 6.88 14.35 -2.49
C GLN A 81 6.96 13.76 -1.08
N SER A 82 6.32 12.64 -0.82
CA SER A 82 6.38 12.00 0.49
C SER A 82 7.80 11.51 0.80
N ARG A 83 8.29 11.84 1.99
CA ARG A 83 9.56 11.32 2.52
C ARG A 83 9.39 9.93 3.16
N ARG A 84 8.15 9.54 3.46
CA ARG A 84 7.80 8.29 4.15
C ARG A 84 7.39 7.19 3.19
N LEU A 85 7.15 7.54 1.93
CA LEU A 85 6.59 6.64 0.95
C LEU A 85 7.25 6.85 -0.40
N ARG A 86 7.90 5.83 -0.92
CA ARG A 86 8.50 5.83 -2.25
C ARG A 86 7.58 5.16 -3.24
N MET A 87 7.23 5.84 -4.32
CA MET A 87 6.42 5.28 -5.41
C MET A 87 7.32 4.57 -6.42
N LEU A 88 7.12 3.26 -6.61
CA LEU A 88 7.89 2.42 -7.51
C LEU A 88 7.23 2.37 -8.90
N SER A 89 8.05 2.34 -9.94
CA SER A 89 7.64 1.93 -11.28
C SER A 89 7.42 0.42 -11.33
N ILE A 90 6.62 -0.03 -12.27
CA ILE A 90 6.42 -1.46 -12.53
C ILE A 90 7.36 -1.86 -13.68
N ASP A 91 8.20 -2.83 -13.42
CA ASP A 91 9.19 -3.33 -14.38
C ASP A 91 8.99 -4.83 -14.69
N ALA A 92 9.83 -5.37 -15.56
CA ALA A 92 9.74 -6.77 -15.96
C ALA A 92 9.98 -7.74 -14.78
N PRO A 93 10.94 -7.52 -13.86
CA PRO A 93 11.08 -8.37 -12.68
C PRO A 93 9.81 -8.42 -11.82
N ALA A 94 9.17 -7.27 -11.56
CA ALA A 94 7.91 -7.22 -10.82
C ALA A 94 6.80 -7.98 -11.57
N ALA A 95 6.72 -7.84 -12.88
CA ALA A 95 5.75 -8.55 -13.70
C ALA A 95 5.97 -10.07 -13.67
N ARG A 96 7.21 -10.53 -13.70
CA ARG A 96 7.51 -11.98 -13.57
C ARG A 96 7.05 -12.53 -12.23
N ARG A 97 7.23 -11.81 -11.13
CA ARG A 97 6.69 -12.22 -9.84
C ARG A 97 5.15 -12.24 -9.84
N ALA A 98 4.54 -11.29 -10.51
CA ALA A 98 3.07 -11.22 -10.64
C ALA A 98 2.51 -12.44 -11.38
N VAL A 99 3.21 -12.98 -12.37
CA VAL A 99 2.82 -14.23 -13.05
C VAL A 99 2.68 -15.37 -12.03
N VAL A 100 3.68 -15.56 -11.17
CA VAL A 100 3.69 -16.62 -10.15
C VAL A 100 2.56 -16.41 -9.15
N LEU A 101 2.40 -15.19 -8.64
CA LEU A 101 1.36 -14.85 -7.66
C LEU A 101 -0.04 -15.07 -8.22
N ARG A 102 -0.29 -14.67 -9.45
CA ARG A 102 -1.59 -14.91 -10.09
C ARG A 102 -1.86 -16.37 -10.32
N ALA A 103 -0.88 -17.12 -10.80
CA ALA A 103 -1.03 -18.56 -11.04
C ALA A 103 -1.33 -19.31 -9.75
N GLN A 104 -0.70 -18.92 -8.65
CA GLN A 104 -0.83 -19.62 -7.37
C GLN A 104 -2.07 -19.20 -6.58
N TYR A 105 -2.39 -17.91 -6.54
CA TYR A 105 -3.44 -17.37 -5.66
C TYR A 105 -4.68 -16.86 -6.39
N GLY A 106 -4.62 -16.67 -7.70
CA GLY A 106 -5.75 -16.14 -8.48
C GLY A 106 -6.07 -14.68 -8.19
N ILE A 107 -5.17 -13.93 -7.57
CA ILE A 107 -5.37 -12.49 -7.28
C ILE A 107 -5.36 -11.67 -8.56
N HIS A 108 -5.95 -10.48 -8.53
CA HIS A 108 -6.07 -9.63 -9.70
C HIS A 108 -4.72 -9.06 -10.14
N VAL A 109 -4.61 -8.69 -11.42
CA VAL A 109 -3.35 -8.17 -12.01
C VAL A 109 -2.78 -6.99 -11.23
N PRO A 110 -3.57 -5.94 -10.87
CA PRO A 110 -3.01 -4.81 -10.13
C PRO A 110 -2.41 -5.22 -8.78
N ASP A 111 -3.09 -6.10 -8.04
CA ASP A 111 -2.63 -6.58 -6.74
C ASP A 111 -1.36 -7.41 -6.89
N ALA A 112 -1.32 -8.29 -7.89
CA ALA A 112 -0.16 -9.11 -8.17
C ALA A 112 1.06 -8.26 -8.55
N LEU A 113 0.87 -7.19 -9.32
CA LEU A 113 1.93 -6.25 -9.68
C LEU A 113 2.42 -5.45 -8.47
N GLN A 114 1.52 -4.99 -7.61
CA GLN A 114 1.89 -4.29 -6.39
C GLN A 114 2.73 -5.16 -5.47
N ILE A 115 2.27 -6.38 -5.21
CA ILE A 115 2.98 -7.33 -4.35
C ILE A 115 4.30 -7.75 -5.01
N GLY A 116 4.28 -8.00 -6.32
CA GLY A 116 5.49 -8.35 -7.08
C GLY A 116 6.58 -7.28 -6.99
N ALA A 117 6.21 -6.01 -7.20
CA ALA A 117 7.12 -4.88 -7.05
C ALA A 117 7.62 -4.73 -5.60
N ALA A 118 6.75 -4.95 -4.63
CA ALA A 118 7.11 -4.93 -3.22
C ALA A 118 8.18 -5.99 -2.89
N LEU A 119 7.98 -7.22 -3.36
CA LEU A 119 8.93 -8.32 -3.15
C LEU A 119 10.30 -8.02 -3.79
N GLU A 120 10.32 -7.47 -5.00
CA GLU A 120 11.57 -7.06 -5.67
C GLU A 120 12.34 -5.99 -4.90
N THR A 121 11.65 -5.18 -4.11
CA THR A 121 12.26 -4.12 -3.30
C THR A 121 12.65 -4.60 -1.90
N GLY A 122 12.37 -5.85 -1.57
CA GLY A 122 12.68 -6.43 -0.27
C GLY A 122 11.63 -6.16 0.81
N ALA A 123 10.41 -5.76 0.43
CA ALA A 123 9.33 -5.57 1.39
C ALA A 123 8.96 -6.90 2.06
N THR A 124 8.72 -6.84 3.36
CA THR A 124 8.34 -7.99 4.18
C THR A 124 6.88 -7.89 4.66
N ALA A 125 6.26 -6.73 4.52
CA ALA A 125 4.84 -6.52 4.80
C ALA A 125 4.15 -5.78 3.66
N PHE A 126 2.89 -6.11 3.43
CA PHE A 126 1.99 -5.45 2.49
C PHE A 126 0.72 -5.05 3.25
N VAL A 127 0.52 -3.75 3.43
CA VAL A 127 -0.61 -3.21 4.19
C VAL A 127 -1.76 -2.89 3.23
N THR A 128 -2.90 -3.49 3.47
CA THR A 128 -4.09 -3.42 2.61
C THR A 128 -5.35 -3.42 3.46
N ASN A 129 -6.51 -3.26 2.83
CA ASN A 129 -7.78 -3.62 3.45
C ASN A 129 -8.56 -4.63 2.58
N ASP A 130 -7.89 -5.33 1.70
CA ASP A 130 -8.47 -6.38 0.88
C ASP A 130 -8.13 -7.76 1.44
N ARG A 131 -9.10 -8.36 2.14
CA ARG A 131 -8.94 -9.67 2.77
C ARG A 131 -8.65 -10.79 1.77
N ARG A 132 -8.99 -10.62 0.49
CA ARG A 132 -8.69 -11.61 -0.55
C ARG A 132 -7.18 -11.84 -0.72
N LEU A 133 -6.34 -10.88 -0.30
CA LEU A 133 -4.89 -10.97 -0.41
C LEU A 133 -4.25 -11.69 0.77
N SER A 134 -4.99 -11.98 1.84
CA SER A 134 -4.43 -12.56 3.07
C SER A 134 -3.89 -13.99 2.90
N GLY A 135 -4.23 -14.68 1.82
CA GLY A 135 -3.69 -16.00 1.51
C GLY A 135 -2.28 -16.00 0.92
N VAL A 136 -1.76 -14.85 0.48
CA VAL A 136 -0.42 -14.73 -0.08
C VAL A 136 0.61 -14.95 1.04
N GLN A 137 1.53 -15.90 0.84
CA GLN A 137 2.48 -16.33 1.87
C GLN A 137 3.89 -15.74 1.71
N GLU A 138 4.23 -15.22 0.54
CA GLU A 138 5.54 -14.65 0.24
C GLU A 138 5.82 -13.34 0.99
N ILE A 139 4.76 -12.69 1.50
CA ILE A 139 4.84 -11.42 2.22
C ILE A 139 3.80 -11.44 3.35
N ALA A 140 4.09 -10.76 4.46
CA ALA A 140 3.11 -10.61 5.54
C ALA A 140 2.02 -9.63 5.09
N VAL A 141 0.81 -10.13 4.86
CA VAL A 141 -0.33 -9.29 4.48
C VAL A 141 -1.01 -8.78 5.75
N VAL A 142 -1.01 -7.46 5.91
CA VAL A 142 -1.58 -6.75 7.07
C VAL A 142 -2.90 -6.13 6.63
N VAL A 143 -4.01 -6.71 7.07
CA VAL A 143 -5.36 -6.27 6.68
C VAL A 143 -5.93 -5.37 7.77
N PHE A 144 -6.30 -4.13 7.44
CA PHE A 144 -6.77 -3.16 8.43
C PHE A 144 -8.00 -3.62 9.23
N ASP A 145 -8.92 -4.36 8.59
CA ASP A 145 -10.10 -4.87 9.30
C ASP A 145 -9.77 -5.79 10.47
N ASP A 146 -8.59 -6.42 10.48
CA ASP A 146 -8.14 -7.28 11.58
C ASP A 146 -7.73 -6.49 12.83
N TYR A 147 -7.57 -5.17 12.72
CA TYR A 147 -7.10 -4.28 13.78
C TYR A 147 -8.18 -3.30 14.28
N LEU A 148 -9.40 -3.46 13.82
CA LEU A 148 -10.53 -2.71 14.34
C LEU A 148 -11.00 -3.34 15.67
N PRO A 149 -11.48 -2.51 16.61
CA PRO A 149 -12.06 -3.02 17.85
C PRO A 149 -13.35 -3.82 17.63
#